data_589d5732a053f57eafbb6517d4537008
#
_entry.id   589d5732a053f57eafbb6517d4537008
#
_cell.length_a   1.000
_cell.length_b   1.000
_cell.length_c   1.000
_cell.angle_alpha   90.00
_cell.angle_beta   90.00
_cell.angle_gamma   90.00
#
_symmetry.space_group_name_H-M   'P 1'
#
loop_
_entity.id
_entity.type
_entity.pdbx_description
1 polymer ?
#
loop_
_entity_poly.entity_id
_entity_poly.type
_entity_poly.pdbx_seq_one_letter_code
_entity_poly.pdbx_strand_id
1 'polypeptide(L)'
;KGSNYVRTMRDEIVSLISYAVGCMFGRYSLDVDGLAYAGGEWDAGKYKTVIPDRENIIPVCDDEYFSDDIVGKFVDFVCKVYGEDTLEENLRFVADALGGKGTSREVIRSYFLSDFYSDHLKTYQKRPIYWLFSSGKKNGFKALCYMHRYQPDLLARMRTDYVHEQQERYRTQLQILEDSMQSAAPSERVRLNKQIAKLKDQALEIQKYEEKIHHLADQMIEIDLDDGVKVNYAKFQDVLEKIK
;
A
#
# COMPACT_ATOMS: atom_id res chain seq x y z
N LYS A 1 21.34 -1.37 29.83
CA LYS A 1 20.11 -1.95 30.42
C LYS A 1 19.33 -2.57 29.30
N GLY A 2 19.31 -3.91 29.19
CA GLY A 2 18.50 -4.62 28.22
C GLY A 2 17.01 -4.37 28.51
N SER A 3 16.23 -4.09 27.44
CA SER A 3 14.79 -3.97 27.55
C SER A 3 14.20 -5.36 27.86
N ASN A 4 13.46 -5.50 28.93
CA ASN A 4 12.68 -6.70 29.25
C ASN A 4 11.38 -6.78 28.43
N TYR A 5 11.41 -6.26 27.18
CA TYR A 5 10.25 -6.30 26.29
C TYR A 5 9.97 -7.73 25.81
N VAL A 6 8.81 -8.22 26.15
CA VAL A 6 8.31 -9.51 25.66
C VAL A 6 7.49 -9.26 24.39
N ARG A 7 7.85 -9.92 23.30
CA ARG A 7 7.12 -9.81 22.04
C ARG A 7 5.69 -10.32 22.19
N THR A 8 4.76 -9.58 21.67
CA THR A 8 3.34 -9.95 21.65
C THR A 8 2.98 -10.68 20.35
N MET A 9 1.81 -11.31 20.31
CA MET A 9 1.29 -11.90 19.07
C MET A 9 1.16 -10.86 17.95
N ARG A 10 0.78 -9.63 18.30
CA ARG A 10 0.74 -8.53 17.33
C ARG A 10 2.13 -8.26 16.72
N ASP A 11 3.17 -8.27 17.52
CA ASP A 11 4.54 -8.04 17.02
C ASP A 11 4.97 -9.15 16.04
N GLU A 12 4.60 -10.39 16.32
CA GLU A 12 4.89 -11.52 15.43
C GLU A 12 4.14 -11.38 14.09
N ILE A 13 2.86 -11.00 14.14
CA ILE A 13 2.07 -10.78 12.93
C ILE A 13 2.55 -9.56 12.14
N VAL A 14 2.92 -8.48 12.80
CA VAL A 14 3.53 -7.32 12.13
C VAL A 14 4.83 -7.70 11.42
N SER A 15 5.66 -8.54 12.04
CA SER A 15 6.87 -9.08 11.41
C SER A 15 6.56 -9.96 10.20
N LEU A 16 5.53 -10.80 10.27
CA LEU A 16 5.07 -11.62 9.15
C LEU A 16 4.59 -10.74 7.98
N ILE A 17 3.80 -9.72 8.26
CA ILE A 17 3.31 -8.78 7.25
C ILE A 17 4.47 -8.03 6.60
N SER A 18 5.44 -7.57 7.38
CA SER A 18 6.65 -6.91 6.86
C SER A 18 7.42 -7.83 5.91
N TYR A 19 7.59 -9.09 6.27
CA TYR A 19 8.21 -10.10 5.41
C TYR A 19 7.39 -10.35 4.13
N ALA A 20 6.08 -10.47 4.24
CA ALA A 20 5.18 -10.63 3.10
C ALA A 20 5.31 -9.46 2.11
N VAL A 21 5.34 -8.22 2.61
CA VAL A 21 5.57 -7.03 1.77
C VAL A 21 6.95 -7.08 1.11
N GLY A 22 7.97 -7.55 1.82
CA GLY A 22 9.29 -7.80 1.26
C GLY A 22 9.25 -8.80 0.09
N CYS A 23 8.45 -9.87 0.20
CA CYS A 23 8.24 -10.82 -0.89
C CYS A 23 7.45 -10.20 -2.05
N MET A 24 6.47 -9.35 -1.78
CA MET A 24 5.71 -8.64 -2.81
C MET A 24 6.60 -7.74 -3.67
N PHE A 25 7.68 -7.18 -3.11
CA PHE A 25 8.62 -6.30 -3.81
C PHE A 25 9.92 -6.99 -4.26
N GLY A 26 10.13 -8.24 -3.88
CA GLY A 26 11.34 -8.97 -4.23
C GLY A 26 12.55 -8.69 -3.33
N ARG A 27 12.39 -7.98 -2.22
CA ARG A 27 13.43 -7.86 -1.20
C ARG A 27 13.75 -9.22 -0.59
N TYR A 28 12.72 -10.02 -0.35
CA TYR A 28 12.81 -11.40 0.08
C TYR A 28 12.16 -12.33 -0.95
N SER A 29 12.50 -13.60 -0.87
CA SER A 29 11.87 -14.68 -1.63
C SER A 29 11.68 -15.88 -0.72
N LEU A 30 10.58 -16.62 -0.93
CA LEU A 30 10.39 -17.91 -0.27
C LEU A 30 11.32 -19.02 -0.82
N ASP A 31 11.98 -18.76 -1.93
CA ASP A 31 12.79 -19.74 -2.69
C ASP A 31 14.30 -19.57 -2.45
N VAL A 32 14.75 -18.50 -1.79
CA VAL A 32 16.15 -18.25 -1.45
C VAL A 32 16.31 -17.69 -0.05
N ASP A 33 17.41 -17.99 0.61
CA ASP A 33 17.71 -17.49 1.95
C ASP A 33 18.21 -16.04 1.92
N GLY A 34 17.87 -15.27 2.96
CA GLY A 34 18.35 -13.91 3.15
C GLY A 34 17.73 -12.90 2.18
N LEU A 35 18.49 -11.86 1.83
CA LEU A 35 18.07 -10.83 0.90
C LEU A 35 18.12 -11.34 -0.53
N ALA A 36 16.98 -11.29 -1.24
CA ALA A 36 16.93 -11.62 -2.65
C ALA A 36 17.38 -10.44 -3.53
N TYR A 37 16.93 -9.21 -3.20
CA TYR A 37 17.30 -7.99 -3.90
C TYR A 37 17.34 -6.77 -2.97
N ALA A 38 18.45 -6.06 -3.01
CA ALA A 38 18.64 -4.79 -2.29
C ALA A 38 19.54 -3.83 -3.09
N GLY A 39 19.34 -3.76 -4.41
CA GLY A 39 20.16 -3.04 -5.38
C GLY A 39 21.05 -3.99 -6.21
N GLY A 40 21.65 -3.47 -7.26
CA GLY A 40 22.45 -4.24 -8.20
C GLY A 40 21.63 -4.92 -9.30
N GLU A 41 22.10 -6.06 -9.77
CA GLU A 41 21.46 -6.81 -10.85
C GLU A 41 20.22 -7.58 -10.36
N TRP A 42 19.13 -7.46 -11.11
CA TRP A 42 17.90 -8.20 -10.86
C TRP A 42 17.96 -9.62 -11.42
N ASP A 43 17.75 -10.62 -10.56
CA ASP A 43 17.71 -12.02 -10.95
C ASP A 43 16.29 -12.59 -10.73
N ALA A 44 15.53 -12.69 -11.80
CA ALA A 44 14.18 -13.26 -11.79
C ALA A 44 14.15 -14.74 -11.38
N GLY A 45 15.25 -15.47 -11.54
CA GLY A 45 15.36 -16.88 -11.14
C GLY A 45 15.25 -17.14 -9.64
N LYS A 46 15.40 -16.11 -8.82
CA LYS A 46 15.21 -16.16 -7.36
C LYS A 46 13.75 -16.27 -6.92
N TYR A 47 12.79 -16.02 -7.80
CA TYR A 47 11.38 -15.91 -7.47
C TYR A 47 10.54 -16.93 -8.23
N LYS A 48 10.08 -17.97 -7.54
CA LYS A 48 9.26 -19.05 -8.11
C LYS A 48 7.90 -19.13 -7.45
N THR A 49 7.85 -19.11 -6.13
CA THR A 49 6.62 -19.27 -5.34
C THR A 49 5.81 -17.98 -5.29
N VAL A 50 6.44 -16.87 -4.95
CA VAL A 50 5.84 -15.53 -4.98
C VAL A 50 6.61 -14.70 -6.00
N ILE A 51 5.92 -14.29 -7.05
CA ILE A 51 6.49 -13.42 -8.07
C ILE A 51 6.35 -11.97 -7.60
N PRO A 52 7.44 -11.21 -7.51
CA PRO A 52 7.37 -9.81 -7.10
C PRO A 52 6.54 -8.96 -8.05
N ASP A 53 5.95 -7.91 -7.50
CA ASP A 53 5.20 -6.93 -8.29
C ASP A 53 6.07 -6.39 -9.43
N ARG A 54 5.53 -6.45 -10.64
CA ARG A 54 6.29 -6.09 -11.85
C ARG A 54 6.62 -4.62 -11.89
N GLU A 55 5.65 -3.78 -11.52
CA GLU A 55 5.73 -2.34 -11.68
C GLU A 55 6.43 -1.63 -10.51
N ASN A 56 6.71 -2.34 -9.43
CA ASN A 56 7.20 -1.76 -8.17
C ASN A 56 6.25 -0.71 -7.61
N ILE A 57 4.96 -0.85 -7.87
CA ILE A 57 3.89 0.02 -7.37
C ILE A 57 2.76 -0.89 -6.89
N ILE A 58 2.49 -0.86 -5.59
CA ILE A 58 1.40 -1.64 -4.98
C ILE A 58 0.40 -0.67 -4.38
N PRO A 59 -0.83 -0.56 -4.92
CA PRO A 59 -1.84 0.33 -4.39
C PRO A 59 -2.33 -0.12 -3.02
N VAL A 60 -2.57 0.87 -2.15
CA VAL A 60 -3.14 0.73 -0.81
C VAL A 60 -4.43 1.53 -0.77
N CYS A 61 -5.48 0.96 -1.33
CA CYS A 61 -6.79 1.62 -1.40
C CYS A 61 -7.68 1.25 -0.22
N ASP A 62 -8.69 2.07 0.05
CA ASP A 62 -9.72 1.77 1.04
C ASP A 62 -10.76 0.76 0.54
N ASP A 63 -10.58 0.26 -0.67
CA ASP A 63 -11.44 -0.70 -1.34
C ASP A 63 -10.60 -1.55 -2.33
N GLU A 64 -11.11 -2.70 -2.71
CA GLU A 64 -10.47 -3.69 -3.59
C GLU A 64 -10.74 -3.37 -5.07
N TYR A 65 -10.14 -2.29 -5.55
CA TYR A 65 -10.33 -1.82 -6.92
C TYR A 65 -9.30 -2.33 -7.91
N PHE A 66 -8.03 -2.23 -7.55
CA PHE A 66 -6.92 -2.69 -8.39
C PHE A 66 -6.70 -4.19 -8.23
N SER A 67 -6.39 -4.89 -9.32
CA SER A 67 -6.05 -6.32 -9.30
C SER A 67 -4.77 -6.63 -8.52
N ASP A 68 -3.88 -5.66 -8.40
CA ASP A 68 -2.63 -5.71 -7.65
C ASP A 68 -2.70 -5.01 -6.27
N ASP A 69 -3.92 -4.85 -5.74
CA ASP A 69 -4.16 -4.33 -4.39
C ASP A 69 -3.39 -5.09 -3.32
N ILE A 70 -2.86 -4.37 -2.34
CA ILE A 70 -1.98 -4.95 -1.31
C ILE A 70 -2.65 -6.03 -0.47
N VAL A 71 -3.95 -5.91 -0.19
CA VAL A 71 -4.70 -6.94 0.56
C VAL A 71 -4.82 -8.21 -0.26
N GLY A 72 -5.14 -8.10 -1.55
CA GLY A 72 -5.18 -9.25 -2.46
C GLY A 72 -3.83 -9.94 -2.56
N LYS A 73 -2.74 -9.19 -2.64
CA LYS A 73 -1.37 -9.74 -2.63
C LYS A 73 -1.02 -10.41 -1.31
N PHE A 74 -1.45 -9.86 -0.18
CA PHE A 74 -1.25 -10.48 1.13
C PHE A 74 -2.04 -11.78 1.29
N VAL A 75 -3.29 -11.81 0.85
CA VAL A 75 -4.11 -13.03 0.83
C VAL A 75 -3.45 -14.12 -0.03
N ASP A 76 -2.96 -13.77 -1.22
CA ASP A 76 -2.21 -14.70 -2.08
C ASP A 76 -0.94 -15.23 -1.40
N PHE A 77 -0.19 -14.37 -0.73
CA PHE A 77 0.98 -14.76 0.06
C PHE A 77 0.63 -15.78 1.15
N VAL A 78 -0.41 -15.50 1.95
CA VAL A 78 -0.86 -16.43 3.01
C VAL A 78 -1.29 -17.76 2.44
N CYS A 79 -2.04 -17.74 1.33
CA CYS A 79 -2.46 -18.94 0.62
C CYS A 79 -1.27 -19.78 0.15
N LYS A 80 -0.27 -19.18 -0.43
CA LYS A 80 0.94 -19.86 -0.93
C LYS A 80 1.82 -20.44 0.18
N VAL A 81 1.89 -19.77 1.33
CA VAL A 81 2.72 -20.22 2.45
C VAL A 81 2.04 -21.31 3.27
N TYR A 82 0.74 -21.16 3.56
CA TYR A 82 0.02 -22.00 4.52
C TYR A 82 -1.03 -22.93 3.89
N GLY A 83 -1.31 -22.77 2.61
CA GLY A 83 -2.28 -23.55 1.87
C GLY A 83 -3.68 -22.90 1.80
N GLU A 84 -4.44 -23.34 0.80
CA GLU A 84 -5.79 -22.83 0.53
C GLU A 84 -6.81 -23.31 1.58
N ASP A 85 -6.66 -24.56 2.05
CA ASP A 85 -7.61 -25.18 2.98
C ASP A 85 -7.74 -24.45 4.33
N THR A 86 -6.68 -23.75 4.76
CA THR A 86 -6.64 -23.02 6.03
C THR A 86 -6.64 -21.50 5.85
N LEU A 87 -6.85 -21.02 4.63
CA LEU A 87 -6.71 -19.60 4.30
C LEU A 87 -7.56 -18.69 5.17
N GLU A 88 -8.86 -18.95 5.27
CA GLU A 88 -9.78 -18.10 6.04
C GLU A 88 -9.47 -18.13 7.55
N GLU A 89 -9.07 -19.27 8.08
CA GLU A 89 -8.64 -19.41 9.47
C GLU A 89 -7.36 -18.59 9.73
N ASN A 90 -6.38 -18.68 8.84
CA ASN A 90 -5.12 -17.93 8.94
C ASN A 90 -5.33 -16.42 8.81
N LEU A 91 -6.19 -15.98 7.89
CA LEU A 91 -6.55 -14.56 7.77
C LEU A 91 -7.26 -14.05 9.03
N ARG A 92 -8.16 -14.87 9.62
CA ARG A 92 -8.82 -14.53 10.88
C ARG A 92 -7.81 -14.41 12.02
N PHE A 93 -6.85 -15.31 12.11
CA PHE A 93 -5.78 -15.26 13.10
C PHE A 93 -4.95 -13.97 12.98
N VAL A 94 -4.57 -13.59 11.76
CA VAL A 94 -3.86 -12.33 11.50
C VAL A 94 -4.70 -11.13 11.94
N ALA A 95 -5.97 -11.08 11.54
CA ALA A 95 -6.86 -9.98 11.89
C ALA A 95 -7.09 -9.85 13.39
N ASP A 96 -7.27 -10.97 14.10
CA ASP A 96 -7.43 -10.98 15.57
C ASP A 96 -6.17 -10.47 16.27
N ALA A 97 -4.99 -10.83 15.80
CA ALA A 97 -3.72 -10.33 16.34
C ALA A 97 -3.55 -8.82 16.12
N LEU A 98 -4.04 -8.28 15.00
CA LEU A 98 -4.05 -6.85 14.72
C LEU A 98 -5.08 -6.08 15.56
N GLY A 99 -6.14 -6.74 16.03
CA GLY A 99 -7.09 -6.18 16.99
C GLY A 99 -8.15 -5.26 16.40
N GLY A 100 -8.53 -5.46 15.14
CA GLY A 100 -9.59 -4.67 14.48
C GLY A 100 -10.98 -5.28 14.60
N LYS A 101 -11.99 -4.53 14.17
CA LYS A 101 -13.38 -4.97 14.05
C LYS A 101 -13.75 -5.11 12.57
N GLY A 102 -14.54 -6.14 12.25
CA GLY A 102 -14.99 -6.41 10.89
C GLY A 102 -14.49 -7.76 10.38
N THR A 103 -14.61 -7.98 9.10
CA THR A 103 -14.08 -9.17 8.43
C THR A 103 -12.54 -9.19 8.48
N SER A 104 -11.95 -10.36 8.30
CA SER A 104 -10.47 -10.47 8.31
C SER A 104 -9.83 -9.55 7.28
N ARG A 105 -10.37 -9.48 6.07
CA ARG A 105 -9.85 -8.62 4.99
C ARG A 105 -10.03 -7.13 5.29
N GLU A 106 -11.13 -6.72 5.90
CA GLU A 106 -11.36 -5.34 6.32
C GLU A 106 -10.35 -4.89 7.39
N VAL A 107 -10.07 -5.75 8.38
CA VAL A 107 -9.07 -5.48 9.43
C VAL A 107 -7.67 -5.36 8.84
N ILE A 108 -7.29 -6.27 7.94
CA ILE A 108 -5.98 -6.27 7.27
C ILE A 108 -5.85 -5.01 6.40
N ARG A 109 -6.90 -4.63 5.67
CA ARG A 109 -6.92 -3.39 4.88
C ARG A 109 -6.74 -2.16 5.74
N SER A 110 -7.45 -2.08 6.85
CA SER A 110 -7.31 -0.98 7.82
C SER A 110 -5.90 -0.87 8.37
N TYR A 111 -5.25 -2.00 8.64
CA TYR A 111 -3.86 -2.03 9.07
C TYR A 111 -2.92 -1.43 8.01
N PHE A 112 -3.03 -1.83 6.76
CA PHE A 112 -2.21 -1.28 5.69
C PHE A 112 -2.45 0.23 5.47
N LEU A 113 -3.69 0.69 5.61
CA LEU A 113 -4.04 2.10 5.45
C LEU A 113 -3.53 3.00 6.58
N SER A 114 -3.49 2.49 7.81
CA SER A 114 -3.30 3.31 9.01
C SER A 114 -1.99 3.03 9.75
N ASP A 115 -1.60 1.77 9.93
CA ASP A 115 -0.57 1.38 10.89
C ASP A 115 0.71 0.84 10.25
N PHE A 116 0.61 0.19 9.09
CA PHE A 116 1.75 -0.47 8.45
C PHE A 116 2.96 0.45 8.30
N TYR A 117 2.76 1.65 7.77
CA TYR A 117 3.85 2.58 7.53
C TYR A 117 4.49 3.08 8.83
N SER A 118 3.69 3.32 9.86
CA SER A 118 4.20 3.67 11.20
C SER A 118 5.05 2.55 11.81
N ASP A 119 4.62 1.30 11.69
CA ASP A 119 5.38 0.14 12.15
C ASP A 119 6.66 -0.05 11.33
N HIS A 120 6.59 0.17 10.02
CA HIS A 120 7.77 0.17 9.15
C HIS A 120 8.79 1.24 9.56
N LEU A 121 8.34 2.47 9.83
CA LEU A 121 9.22 3.54 10.32
C LEU A 121 9.89 3.22 11.66
N LYS A 122 9.19 2.54 12.57
CA LYS A 122 9.78 2.09 13.84
C LYS A 122 10.87 1.05 13.60
N THR A 123 10.60 0.05 12.79
CA THR A 123 11.55 -1.03 12.45
C THR A 123 12.81 -0.49 11.80
N TYR A 124 12.67 0.45 10.87
CA TYR A 124 13.78 1.03 10.11
C TYR A 124 14.28 2.37 10.67
N GLN A 125 13.97 2.69 11.93
CA GLN A 125 14.48 3.86 12.63
C GLN A 125 14.28 5.17 11.84
N LYS A 126 13.08 5.38 11.32
CA LYS A 126 12.70 6.51 10.47
C LYS A 126 13.50 6.63 9.16
N ARG A 127 13.97 5.50 8.64
CA ARG A 127 14.64 5.39 7.33
C ARG A 127 13.89 4.37 6.46
N PRO A 128 12.68 4.72 5.96
CA PRO A 128 11.83 3.76 5.24
C PRO A 128 12.47 3.34 3.92
N ILE A 129 12.42 2.04 3.66
CA ILE A 129 12.81 1.44 2.37
C ILE A 129 11.60 1.12 1.49
N TYR A 130 10.42 0.91 2.11
CA TYR A 130 9.15 0.94 1.42
C TYR A 130 8.58 2.34 1.56
N TRP A 131 8.43 3.02 0.43
CA TRP A 131 7.95 4.39 0.42
C TRP A 131 6.46 4.44 0.19
N LEU A 132 5.74 5.13 1.08
CA LEU A 132 4.32 5.34 0.94
C LEU A 132 4.06 6.67 0.23
N PHE A 133 3.66 6.57 -1.03
CA PHE A 133 3.04 7.68 -1.74
C PHE A 133 1.65 7.90 -1.20
N SER A 134 1.31 9.13 -0.81
CA SER A 134 0.06 9.43 -0.11
C SER A 134 -0.46 10.79 -0.51
N SER A 135 -1.71 10.84 -0.93
CA SER A 135 -2.43 12.09 -1.22
C SER A 135 -2.86 12.85 0.04
N GLY A 136 -2.98 12.17 1.18
CA GLY A 136 -3.34 12.75 2.45
C GLY A 136 -4.33 11.94 3.28
N LYS A 137 -4.99 12.63 4.22
CA LYS A 137 -5.82 12.00 5.25
C LYS A 137 -7.14 11.41 4.76
N LYS A 138 -7.59 11.80 3.57
CA LYS A 138 -8.85 11.28 3.00
C LYS A 138 -8.66 9.96 2.29
N ASN A 139 -7.42 9.48 2.17
CA ASN A 139 -7.07 8.27 1.42
C ASN A 139 -7.52 8.32 -0.04
N GLY A 140 -7.42 9.49 -0.66
CA GLY A 140 -7.73 9.65 -2.07
C GLY A 140 -6.84 8.80 -2.97
N PHE A 141 -5.55 8.71 -2.63
CA PHE A 141 -4.59 7.80 -3.26
C PHE A 141 -3.48 7.42 -2.28
N LYS A 142 -3.15 6.14 -2.24
CA LYS A 142 -1.96 5.61 -1.58
C LYS A 142 -1.37 4.46 -2.38
N ALA A 143 -0.05 4.42 -2.46
CA ALA A 143 0.68 3.29 -3.02
C ALA A 143 2.05 3.14 -2.36
N LEU A 144 2.52 1.90 -2.25
CA LEU A 144 3.87 1.59 -1.80
C LEU A 144 4.78 1.35 -3.01
N CYS A 145 6.04 1.72 -2.88
CA CYS A 145 7.12 1.23 -3.73
C CYS A 145 8.32 0.79 -2.89
N TYR A 146 9.16 -0.06 -3.47
CA TYR A 146 10.44 -0.45 -2.88
C TYR A 146 11.55 0.45 -3.42
N MET A 147 12.19 1.24 -2.56
CA MET A 147 13.20 2.23 -2.93
C MET A 147 14.32 1.63 -3.79
N HIS A 148 14.81 0.43 -3.46
CA HIS A 148 15.90 -0.22 -4.17
C HIS A 148 15.55 -0.66 -5.60
N ARG A 149 14.27 -0.64 -5.97
CA ARG A 149 13.77 -0.91 -7.33
C ARG A 149 13.25 0.35 -8.03
N TYR A 150 13.45 1.51 -7.42
CA TYR A 150 13.01 2.77 -8.02
C TYR A 150 13.69 2.97 -9.39
N GLN A 151 12.89 3.43 -10.34
CA GLN A 151 13.34 3.87 -11.65
C GLN A 151 12.83 5.29 -11.92
N PRO A 152 13.52 6.12 -12.72
CA PRO A 152 13.13 7.52 -12.97
C PRO A 152 11.73 7.70 -13.56
N ASP A 153 11.19 6.69 -14.23
CA ASP A 153 9.85 6.69 -14.81
C ASP A 153 8.74 6.23 -13.83
N LEU A 154 9.09 5.87 -12.58
CA LEU A 154 8.12 5.31 -11.62
C LEU A 154 6.94 6.26 -11.38
N LEU A 155 7.19 7.55 -11.19
CA LEU A 155 6.13 8.54 -10.97
C LEU A 155 5.23 8.72 -12.20
N ALA A 156 5.80 8.66 -13.41
CA ALA A 156 5.03 8.72 -14.63
C ALA A 156 4.09 7.52 -14.77
N ARG A 157 4.58 6.31 -14.48
CA ARG A 157 3.75 5.09 -14.48
C ARG A 157 2.71 5.11 -13.37
N MET A 158 3.07 5.55 -12.17
CA MET A 158 2.12 5.71 -11.06
C MET A 158 0.99 6.67 -11.42
N ARG A 159 1.31 7.79 -12.07
CA ARG A 159 0.33 8.77 -12.52
C ARG A 159 -0.65 8.19 -13.52
N THR A 160 -0.16 7.57 -14.60
CA THR A 160 -1.00 7.09 -15.70
C THR A 160 -1.77 5.82 -15.35
N ASP A 161 -1.12 4.87 -14.69
CA ASP A 161 -1.68 3.53 -14.50
C ASP A 161 -2.47 3.39 -13.19
N TYR A 162 -2.26 4.30 -12.22
CA TYR A 162 -2.90 4.23 -10.90
C TYR A 162 -3.68 5.49 -10.52
N VAL A 163 -3.05 6.67 -10.57
CA VAL A 163 -3.74 7.91 -10.15
C VAL A 163 -4.89 8.23 -11.09
N HIS A 164 -4.68 8.20 -12.41
CA HIS A 164 -5.73 8.46 -13.39
C HIS A 164 -6.85 7.42 -13.32
N GLU A 165 -6.54 6.14 -13.16
CA GLU A 165 -7.52 5.07 -12.97
C GLU A 165 -8.36 5.29 -11.71
N GLN A 166 -7.74 5.69 -10.61
CA GLN A 166 -8.46 5.99 -9.37
C GLN A 166 -9.36 7.22 -9.51
N GLN A 167 -8.93 8.25 -10.23
CA GLN A 167 -9.77 9.42 -10.54
C GLN A 167 -10.99 9.03 -11.37
N GLU A 168 -10.82 8.20 -12.37
CA GLU A 168 -11.92 7.71 -13.22
C GLU A 168 -12.92 6.87 -12.40
N ARG A 169 -12.40 6.04 -11.49
CA ARG A 169 -13.24 5.29 -10.56
C ARG A 169 -14.09 6.20 -9.68
N TYR A 170 -13.51 7.25 -9.09
CA TYR A 170 -14.26 8.20 -8.28
C TYR A 170 -15.35 8.88 -9.09
N ARG A 171 -15.06 9.28 -10.31
CA ARG A 171 -16.05 9.89 -11.22
C ARG A 171 -17.22 8.94 -11.49
N THR A 172 -16.93 7.69 -11.84
CA THR A 172 -17.94 6.68 -12.14
C THR A 172 -18.79 6.36 -10.90
N GLN A 173 -18.17 6.17 -9.74
CA GLN A 173 -18.89 5.88 -8.51
C GLN A 173 -19.75 7.05 -8.04
N LEU A 174 -19.29 8.28 -8.16
CA LEU A 174 -20.08 9.47 -7.85
C LEU A 174 -21.34 9.52 -8.72
N GLN A 175 -21.20 9.28 -10.02
CA GLN A 175 -22.36 9.25 -10.93
C GLN A 175 -23.37 8.17 -10.51
N ILE A 176 -22.91 6.96 -10.21
CA ILE A 176 -23.77 5.85 -9.78
C ILE A 176 -24.53 6.21 -8.49
N LEU A 177 -23.85 6.80 -7.50
CA LEU A 177 -24.48 7.17 -6.24
C LEU A 177 -25.46 8.35 -6.39
N GLU A 178 -25.13 9.33 -7.21
CA GLU A 178 -26.02 10.45 -7.51
C GLU A 178 -27.28 10.00 -8.25
N ASP A 179 -27.16 9.07 -9.18
CA ASP A 179 -28.31 8.46 -9.87
C ASP A 179 -29.17 7.65 -8.88
N SER A 180 -28.56 6.90 -7.98
CA SER A 180 -29.25 6.13 -6.94
C SER A 180 -30.04 7.02 -5.95
N MET A 181 -29.56 8.24 -5.72
CA MET A 181 -30.25 9.22 -4.86
C MET A 181 -31.64 9.59 -5.37
N GLN A 182 -31.88 9.53 -6.68
CA GLN A 182 -33.14 9.96 -7.28
C GLN A 182 -34.31 9.07 -6.85
N SER A 183 -34.08 7.77 -6.68
CA SER A 183 -35.08 6.76 -6.31
C SER A 183 -34.99 6.26 -4.87
N ALA A 184 -34.00 6.71 -4.10
CA ALA A 184 -33.73 6.21 -2.77
C ALA A 184 -34.77 6.63 -1.72
N ALA A 185 -35.08 5.72 -0.80
CA ALA A 185 -35.91 6.00 0.38
C ALA A 185 -35.18 6.99 1.34
N PRO A 186 -35.93 7.74 2.18
CA PRO A 186 -35.32 8.74 3.06
C PRO A 186 -34.19 8.22 3.96
N SER A 187 -34.30 7.03 4.52
CA SER A 187 -33.26 6.39 5.33
C SER A 187 -32.01 6.06 4.52
N GLU A 188 -32.18 5.63 3.28
CA GLU A 188 -31.10 5.30 2.37
C GLU A 188 -30.39 6.56 1.88
N ARG A 189 -31.08 7.65 1.65
CA ARG A 189 -30.50 8.94 1.25
C ARG A 189 -29.45 9.44 2.23
N VAL A 190 -29.64 9.22 3.53
CA VAL A 190 -28.66 9.64 4.56
C VAL A 190 -27.34 8.87 4.35
N ARG A 191 -27.41 7.57 4.10
CA ARG A 191 -26.24 6.73 3.82
C ARG A 191 -25.53 7.16 2.52
N LEU A 192 -26.30 7.31 1.45
CA LEU A 192 -25.78 7.74 0.14
C LEU A 192 -25.11 9.12 0.22
N ASN A 193 -25.70 10.09 0.92
CA ASN A 193 -25.10 11.41 1.12
C ASN A 193 -23.73 11.32 1.80
N LYS A 194 -23.55 10.45 2.81
CA LYS A 194 -22.26 10.25 3.47
C LYS A 194 -21.23 9.65 2.51
N GLN A 195 -21.64 8.67 1.69
CA GLN A 195 -20.78 8.06 0.69
C GLN A 195 -20.36 9.07 -0.39
N ILE A 196 -21.30 9.85 -0.90
CA ILE A 196 -21.04 10.92 -1.87
C ILE A 196 -20.07 11.96 -1.31
N ALA A 197 -20.30 12.41 -0.07
CA ALA A 197 -19.43 13.40 0.58
C ALA A 197 -17.98 12.84 0.72
N LYS A 198 -17.84 11.60 1.16
CA LYS A 198 -16.53 10.93 1.25
C LYS A 198 -15.84 10.87 -0.11
N LEU A 199 -16.54 10.43 -1.15
CA LEU A 199 -15.97 10.33 -2.50
C LEU A 199 -15.59 11.69 -3.07
N LYS A 200 -16.38 12.73 -2.84
CA LYS A 200 -16.04 14.10 -3.26
C LYS A 200 -14.79 14.62 -2.58
N ASP A 201 -14.63 14.35 -1.28
CA ASP A 201 -13.40 14.68 -0.54
C ASP A 201 -12.18 13.94 -1.12
N GLN A 202 -12.32 12.65 -1.42
CA GLN A 202 -11.26 11.85 -2.01
C GLN A 202 -10.92 12.30 -3.43
N ALA A 203 -11.93 12.61 -4.24
CA ALA A 203 -11.75 13.12 -5.61
C ALA A 203 -11.01 14.46 -5.62
N LEU A 204 -11.32 15.35 -4.68
CA LEU A 204 -10.62 16.64 -4.55
C LEU A 204 -9.17 16.45 -4.08
N GLU A 205 -8.95 15.55 -3.12
CA GLU A 205 -7.61 15.27 -2.61
C GLU A 205 -6.71 14.67 -3.70
N ILE A 206 -7.20 13.69 -4.46
CA ILE A 206 -6.42 13.06 -5.52
C ILE A 206 -6.17 14.01 -6.69
N GLN A 207 -7.08 14.93 -6.99
CA GLN A 207 -6.88 15.94 -8.03
C GLN A 207 -5.67 16.83 -7.70
N LYS A 208 -5.60 17.34 -6.47
CA LYS A 208 -4.45 18.14 -6.00
C LYS A 208 -3.15 17.33 -5.96
N TYR A 209 -3.26 16.06 -5.67
CA TYR A 209 -2.12 15.15 -5.64
C TYR A 209 -1.60 14.85 -7.04
N GLU A 210 -2.49 14.69 -8.01
CA GLU A 210 -2.14 14.48 -9.42
C GLU A 210 -1.26 15.62 -9.97
N GLU A 211 -1.59 16.86 -9.64
CA GLU A 211 -0.79 18.02 -10.04
C GLU A 211 0.66 17.94 -9.51
N LYS A 212 0.84 17.50 -8.26
CA LYS A 212 2.16 17.33 -7.66
C LYS A 212 2.94 16.17 -8.29
N ILE A 213 2.29 15.04 -8.49
CA ILE A 213 2.89 13.87 -9.15
C ILE A 213 3.29 14.21 -10.60
N HIS A 214 2.43 14.92 -11.33
CA HIS A 214 2.70 15.36 -12.69
C HIS A 214 3.99 16.19 -12.75
N HIS A 215 4.09 17.19 -11.89
CA HIS A 215 5.27 18.07 -11.84
C HIS A 215 6.57 17.29 -11.55
N LEU A 216 6.53 16.32 -10.63
CA LEU A 216 7.70 15.50 -10.31
C LEU A 216 7.99 14.45 -11.37
N ALA A 217 6.96 13.86 -12.00
CA ALA A 217 7.12 12.85 -13.04
C ALA A 217 7.87 13.40 -14.26
N ASP A 218 7.57 14.63 -14.66
CA ASP A 218 8.23 15.28 -15.79
C ASP A 218 9.74 15.51 -15.57
N GLN A 219 10.17 15.56 -14.33
CA GLN A 219 11.58 15.75 -13.97
C GLN A 219 12.41 14.48 -14.13
N MET A 220 11.81 13.32 -14.26
CA MET A 220 12.51 12.02 -14.35
C MET A 220 13.63 11.90 -13.30
N ILE A 221 13.29 12.17 -12.02
CA ILE A 221 14.24 12.29 -10.92
C ILE A 221 14.99 10.97 -10.74
N GLU A 222 16.31 11.04 -10.70
CA GLU A 222 17.20 9.93 -10.38
C GLU A 222 17.50 9.89 -8.88
N ILE A 223 17.69 8.69 -8.35
CA ILE A 223 18.20 8.46 -7.00
C ILE A 223 19.51 7.70 -7.06
N ASP A 224 20.35 7.93 -6.07
CA ASP A 224 21.55 7.15 -5.81
C ASP A 224 21.39 6.45 -4.45
N LEU A 225 21.45 5.13 -4.46
CA LEU A 225 21.28 4.33 -3.24
C LEU A 225 22.40 4.63 -2.22
N ASP A 226 23.58 5.04 -2.67
CA ASP A 226 24.72 5.40 -1.82
C ASP A 226 24.49 6.71 -1.05
N ASP A 227 23.63 7.62 -1.55
CA ASP A 227 23.20 8.82 -0.83
C ASP A 227 22.39 8.51 0.44
N GLY A 228 21.88 7.30 0.55
CA GLY A 228 21.05 6.82 1.66
C GLY A 228 19.60 7.29 1.61
N VAL A 229 18.81 6.71 2.52
CA VAL A 229 17.34 6.86 2.50
C VAL A 229 16.89 8.31 2.67
N LYS A 230 17.48 9.05 3.60
CA LYS A 230 17.01 10.42 3.92
C LYS A 230 17.15 11.39 2.75
N VAL A 231 18.29 11.33 2.06
CA VAL A 231 18.58 12.21 0.91
C VAL A 231 17.64 11.89 -0.24
N ASN A 232 17.48 10.62 -0.56
CA ASN A 232 16.58 10.19 -1.63
C ASN A 232 15.11 10.46 -1.32
N TYR A 233 14.66 10.23 -0.07
CA TYR A 233 13.30 10.51 0.37
C TYR A 233 12.92 11.99 0.22
N ALA A 234 13.85 12.89 0.54
CA ALA A 234 13.63 14.33 0.46
C ALA A 234 13.32 14.83 -0.96
N LYS A 235 13.79 14.12 -1.99
CA LYS A 235 13.50 14.45 -3.39
C LYS A 235 12.00 14.33 -3.73
N PHE A 236 11.25 13.52 -2.97
CA PHE A 236 9.84 13.21 -3.19
C PHE A 236 8.94 13.60 -2.01
N GLN A 237 9.42 14.41 -1.08
CA GLN A 237 8.72 14.72 0.19
C GLN A 237 7.30 15.29 0.01
N ASP A 238 7.02 15.95 -1.12
CA ASP A 238 5.71 16.58 -1.37
C ASP A 238 4.62 15.56 -1.77
N VAL A 239 5.03 14.36 -2.17
CA VAL A 239 4.13 13.28 -2.61
C VAL A 239 4.22 12.03 -1.73
N LEU A 240 5.15 11.98 -0.80
CA LEU A 240 5.33 10.89 0.16
C LEU A 240 4.67 11.20 1.51
N GLU A 241 4.28 10.15 2.23
CA GLU A 241 3.80 10.26 3.61
C GLU A 241 4.91 10.88 4.49
N LYS A 242 4.50 11.78 5.38
CA LYS A 242 5.45 12.47 6.28
C LYS A 242 6.05 11.52 7.31
N ILE A 243 7.35 11.57 7.47
CA ILE A 243 8.06 10.89 8.55
C ILE A 243 7.88 11.71 9.83
N LYS A 244 7.19 11.14 10.83
CA LYS A 244 6.93 11.74 12.15
C LYS A 244 7.92 11.25 13.20
#